data_8cf4fb0bb1cc96d6302bfeaa81f2a3da
#
_entry.id   8cf4fb0bb1cc96d6302bfeaa81f2a3da
#
_cell.length_a   1.000
_cell.length_b   1.000
_cell.length_c   1.000
_cell.angle_alpha   90.00
_cell.angle_beta   90.00
_cell.angle_gamma   90.00
#
_symmetry.space_group_name_H-M   'P 1'
#
loop_
_entity.id
_entity.type
_entity.pdbx_description
1 polymer ?
#
loop_
_entity_poly.entity_id
_entity_poly.type
_entity_poly.pdbx_seq_one_letter_code
_entity_poly.pdbx_strand_id
1 'polypeptide(L)'
;MAKIKHSRRLTLLGRSKAKLPSLPAEARLETFPNPAKRNYRVHFKTDDFTSLCPVTGQPDFARIDIDYVPDRLCVESKSLKFYLVSYRNERAFNEAVTNRILDDFVKACAPREAIVTAQFSARGGISLTICAEYPDQDFRERKMGRDGR
;
A
#
# COMPACT_ATOMS: atom_id res chain seq x y z
N MET A 1 -21.57 4.94 26.59
CA MET A 1 -20.30 4.68 25.86
C MET A 1 -20.33 3.27 25.29
N ALA A 2 -20.57 3.13 24.01
CA ALA A 2 -20.56 1.82 23.36
C ALA A 2 -19.11 1.31 23.28
N LYS A 3 -18.80 0.23 24.02
CA LYS A 3 -17.53 -0.47 23.92
C LYS A 3 -17.39 -0.99 22.49
N ILE A 4 -16.41 -0.48 21.77
CA ILE A 4 -16.09 -0.91 20.42
C ILE A 4 -15.69 -2.40 20.46
N LYS A 5 -16.65 -3.29 20.13
CA LYS A 5 -16.46 -4.75 20.12
C LYS A 5 -15.48 -5.26 19.03
N HIS A 6 -14.76 -4.36 18.35
CA HIS A 6 -13.97 -4.66 17.15
C HIS A 6 -12.45 -4.73 17.37
N SER A 7 -11.96 -4.48 18.59
CA SER A 7 -10.52 -4.54 18.88
C SER A 7 -9.91 -5.96 18.87
N ARG A 8 -10.75 -7.02 18.81
CA ARG A 8 -10.28 -8.42 18.81
C ARG A 8 -9.54 -8.85 17.54
N ARG A 9 -9.67 -8.10 16.44
CA ARG A 9 -8.99 -8.39 15.15
C ARG A 9 -7.69 -7.60 14.96
N LEU A 10 -7.43 -6.56 15.76
CA LEU A 10 -6.22 -5.77 15.68
C LEU A 10 -5.18 -6.34 16.65
N THR A 11 -4.16 -7.00 16.10
CA THR A 11 -3.16 -7.71 16.91
C THR A 11 -1.92 -6.87 17.21
N LEU A 12 -1.66 -5.84 16.40
CA LEU A 12 -0.48 -4.99 16.49
C LEU A 12 -0.71 -3.71 17.29
N LEU A 13 -1.94 -3.21 17.27
CA LEU A 13 -2.29 -1.96 17.94
C LEU A 13 -2.11 -2.08 19.46
N GLY A 14 -1.33 -1.15 20.05
CA GLY A 14 -1.05 -1.13 21.49
C GLY A 14 -0.01 -2.11 21.99
N ARG A 15 0.58 -2.94 21.13
CA ARG A 15 1.66 -3.87 21.50
C ARG A 15 3.04 -3.26 21.23
N SER A 16 3.75 -2.85 22.29
CA SER A 16 5.10 -2.27 22.18
C SER A 16 6.19 -3.27 21.78
N LYS A 17 5.94 -4.59 21.92
CA LYS A 17 6.90 -5.66 21.63
C LYS A 17 6.59 -6.44 20.33
N ALA A 18 5.80 -5.90 19.43
CA ALA A 18 5.51 -6.55 18.16
C ALA A 18 6.80 -6.66 17.32
N LYS A 19 7.13 -7.88 16.89
CA LYS A 19 8.31 -8.14 16.04
C LYS A 19 8.00 -7.70 14.62
N LEU A 20 8.94 -6.98 13.99
CA LEU A 20 8.85 -6.62 12.59
C LEU A 20 8.96 -7.87 11.70
N PRO A 21 8.04 -8.10 10.75
CA PRO A 21 8.17 -9.19 9.80
C PRO A 21 9.39 -8.98 8.91
N SER A 22 10.03 -10.08 8.51
CA SER A 22 11.25 -10.05 7.68
C SER A 22 10.95 -9.99 6.20
N LEU A 23 9.80 -10.53 5.77
CA LEU A 23 9.35 -10.59 4.39
C LEU A 23 7.86 -10.23 4.30
N PRO A 24 7.38 -9.71 3.15
CA PRO A 24 5.98 -9.36 2.96
C PRO A 24 5.01 -10.53 3.18
N ALA A 25 5.43 -11.76 2.85
CA ALA A 25 4.63 -12.96 3.09
C ALA A 25 4.33 -13.24 4.58
N GLU A 26 5.15 -12.72 5.48
CA GLU A 26 4.99 -12.82 6.94
C GLU A 26 4.15 -11.68 7.52
N ALA A 27 3.95 -10.60 6.77
CA ALA A 27 3.21 -9.43 7.18
C ALA A 27 1.73 -9.58 6.86
N ARG A 28 0.88 -9.01 7.72
CA ARG A 28 -0.55 -8.98 7.52
C ARG A 28 -1.08 -7.56 7.64
N LEU A 29 -1.83 -7.11 6.63
CA LEU A 29 -2.62 -5.89 6.72
C LEU A 29 -3.87 -6.15 7.57
N GLU A 30 -3.99 -5.44 8.67
CA GLU A 30 -5.16 -5.47 9.53
C GLU A 30 -6.17 -4.40 9.12
N THR A 31 -7.43 -4.66 9.36
CA THR A 31 -8.52 -3.78 8.98
C THR A 31 -9.51 -3.60 10.13
N PHE A 32 -10.25 -2.50 10.09
CA PHE A 32 -11.35 -2.20 10.99
C PHE A 32 -12.57 -1.69 10.21
N PRO A 33 -13.78 -1.79 10.76
CA PRO A 33 -14.97 -1.31 10.07
C PRO A 33 -14.92 0.17 9.75
N ASN A 34 -15.29 0.52 8.51
CA ASN A 34 -15.40 1.92 8.10
C ASN A 34 -16.46 2.65 8.95
N PRO A 35 -16.09 3.74 9.65
CA PRO A 35 -17.01 4.46 10.53
C PRO A 35 -18.04 5.32 9.80
N ALA A 36 -17.90 5.52 8.48
CA ALA A 36 -18.77 6.39 7.69
C ALA A 36 -19.20 5.74 6.39
N LYS A 37 -20.43 6.05 5.94
CA LYS A 37 -20.95 5.55 4.67
C LYS A 37 -20.63 6.44 3.46
N ARG A 38 -20.23 7.70 3.70
CA ARG A 38 -19.90 8.64 2.62
C ARG A 38 -18.60 8.24 1.93
N ASN A 39 -18.44 8.63 0.67
CA ASN A 39 -17.16 8.56 0.01
C ASN A 39 -16.21 9.61 0.61
N TYR A 40 -15.06 9.16 1.05
CA TYR A 40 -13.94 10.01 1.44
C TYR A 40 -12.64 9.31 1.05
N ARG A 41 -11.59 10.10 0.91
CA ARG A 41 -10.29 9.60 0.49
C ARG A 41 -9.33 9.57 1.68
N VAL A 42 -8.63 8.46 1.84
CA VAL A 42 -7.54 8.31 2.80
C VAL A 42 -6.24 8.28 2.04
N HIS A 43 -5.26 9.03 2.50
CA HIS A 43 -3.92 9.09 1.93
C HIS A 43 -2.89 8.64 2.96
N PHE A 44 -2.15 7.60 2.63
CA PHE A 44 -0.94 7.18 3.35
C PHE A 44 0.29 7.57 2.55
N LYS A 45 1.32 8.01 3.23
CA LYS A 45 2.61 8.36 2.64
C LYS A 45 3.74 7.86 3.52
N THR A 46 4.75 7.28 2.91
CA THR A 46 6.03 7.01 3.56
C THR A 46 7.18 7.42 2.65
N ASP A 47 8.21 8.02 3.23
CA ASP A 47 9.46 8.37 2.53
C ASP A 47 10.57 7.33 2.79
N ASP A 48 10.31 6.34 3.65
CA ASP A 48 11.32 5.40 4.19
C ASP A 48 11.20 3.98 3.61
N PHE A 49 10.58 3.83 2.43
CA PHE A 49 10.44 2.51 1.81
C PHE A 49 11.75 2.04 1.20
N THR A 50 12.07 0.76 1.42
CA THR A 50 13.21 0.11 0.78
C THR A 50 12.89 -1.34 0.44
N SER A 51 13.45 -1.79 -0.68
CA SER A 51 13.47 -3.18 -1.15
C SER A 51 14.86 -3.47 -1.74
N LEU A 52 15.07 -4.68 -2.25
CA LEU A 52 16.36 -5.07 -2.83
C LEU A 52 16.22 -5.33 -4.33
N CYS A 53 17.20 -4.86 -5.09
CA CYS A 53 17.31 -5.22 -6.51
C CYS A 53 17.47 -6.74 -6.64
N PRO A 54 16.66 -7.43 -7.48
CA PRO A 54 16.73 -8.89 -7.60
C PRO A 54 18.01 -9.36 -8.27
N VAL A 55 18.69 -8.49 -9.03
CA VAL A 55 19.93 -8.81 -9.75
C VAL A 55 21.16 -8.54 -8.89
N THR A 56 21.28 -7.34 -8.34
CA THR A 56 22.50 -6.89 -7.63
C THR A 56 22.42 -7.06 -6.12
N GLY A 57 21.21 -7.20 -5.56
CA GLY A 57 20.97 -7.20 -4.11
C GLY A 57 21.16 -5.84 -3.45
N GLN A 58 21.41 -4.77 -4.22
CA GLN A 58 21.50 -3.41 -3.69
C GLN A 58 20.14 -2.91 -3.24
N PRO A 59 20.08 -2.08 -2.17
CA PRO A 59 18.83 -1.49 -1.74
C PRO A 59 18.30 -0.48 -2.75
N ASP A 60 17.00 -0.57 -3.03
CA ASP A 60 16.20 0.44 -3.71
C ASP A 60 15.43 1.23 -2.67
N PHE A 61 15.43 2.56 -2.80
CA PHE A 61 14.70 3.46 -1.91
C PHE A 61 13.55 4.11 -2.66
N ALA A 62 12.43 4.24 -2.00
CA ALA A 62 11.26 4.86 -2.60
C ALA A 62 10.42 5.64 -1.60
N ARG A 63 9.69 6.60 -2.14
CA ARG A 63 8.50 7.17 -1.52
C ARG A 63 7.30 6.39 -2.01
N ILE A 64 6.45 5.95 -1.09
CA ILE A 64 5.19 5.28 -1.40
C ILE A 64 4.02 6.16 -0.95
N ASP A 65 3.13 6.44 -1.87
CA ASP A 65 1.85 7.08 -1.63
C ASP A 65 0.73 6.07 -1.91
N ILE A 66 -0.21 5.90 -0.97
CA ILE A 66 -1.38 5.05 -1.12
C ILE A 66 -2.62 5.91 -0.90
N ASP A 67 -3.40 6.10 -1.95
CA ASP A 67 -4.68 6.77 -1.92
C ASP A 67 -5.80 5.77 -2.08
N TYR A 68 -6.82 5.80 -1.22
CA TYR A 68 -7.96 4.91 -1.40
C TYR A 68 -9.27 5.51 -0.88
N VAL A 69 -10.36 5.03 -1.42
CA VAL A 69 -11.72 5.29 -0.94
C VAL A 69 -12.23 4.02 -0.28
N PRO A 70 -12.35 3.98 1.06
CA PRO A 70 -12.81 2.78 1.76
C PRO A 70 -14.27 2.48 1.43
N ASP A 71 -14.61 1.19 1.37
CA ASP A 71 -15.99 0.73 1.33
C ASP A 71 -16.43 0.28 2.74
N ARG A 72 -16.35 -0.99 3.07
CA ARG A 72 -16.75 -1.55 4.37
C ARG A 72 -15.63 -1.53 5.40
N LEU A 73 -14.39 -1.55 4.96
CA LEU A 73 -13.21 -1.71 5.80
C LEU A 73 -12.20 -0.59 5.54
N CYS A 74 -11.56 -0.14 6.62
CA CYS A 74 -10.39 0.71 6.58
C CYS A 74 -9.15 -0.10 6.96
N VAL A 75 -8.00 0.24 6.36
CA VAL A 75 -6.71 -0.36 6.72
C VAL A 75 -6.17 0.29 7.99
N GLU A 76 -5.68 -0.53 8.93
CA GLU A 76 -5.07 -0.05 10.16
C GLU A 76 -3.61 0.36 9.90
N SER A 77 -3.25 1.58 10.30
CA SER A 77 -2.00 2.24 9.91
C SER A 77 -0.74 1.58 10.47
N LYS A 78 -0.76 1.04 11.69
CA LYS A 78 0.40 0.35 12.28
C LYS A 78 0.70 -0.97 11.54
N SER A 79 -0.32 -1.70 11.15
CA SER A 79 -0.16 -2.91 10.34
C SER A 79 0.40 -2.59 8.96
N LEU A 80 -0.04 -1.48 8.36
CA LEU A 80 0.50 -0.98 7.09
C LEU A 80 1.98 -0.63 7.22
N LYS A 81 2.38 0.04 8.29
CA LYS A 81 3.79 0.32 8.58
C LYS A 81 4.62 -0.95 8.61
N PHE A 82 4.18 -1.98 9.34
CA PHE A 82 4.89 -3.27 9.42
C PHE A 82 4.92 -3.99 8.08
N TYR A 83 3.82 -3.95 7.33
CA TYR A 83 3.75 -4.51 5.99
C TYR A 83 4.78 -3.85 5.04
N LEU A 84 4.84 -2.52 4.98
CA LEU A 84 5.78 -1.81 4.10
C LEU A 84 7.24 -2.02 4.53
N VAL A 85 7.53 -2.03 5.84
CA VAL A 85 8.89 -2.32 6.36
C VAL A 85 9.33 -3.76 6.04
N SER A 86 8.41 -4.70 5.89
CA SER A 86 8.73 -6.10 5.56
C SER A 86 9.43 -6.27 4.21
N TYR A 87 9.32 -5.29 3.32
CA TYR A 87 9.97 -5.31 2.01
C TYR A 87 11.49 -5.08 2.04
N ARG A 88 12.06 -4.66 3.15
CA ARG A 88 13.50 -4.32 3.26
C ARG A 88 14.45 -5.43 2.84
N ASN A 89 14.03 -6.69 2.92
CA ASN A 89 14.80 -7.86 2.49
C ASN A 89 14.23 -8.54 1.24
N GLU A 90 13.13 -8.00 0.67
CA GLU A 90 12.49 -8.57 -0.50
C GLU A 90 13.25 -8.21 -1.77
N ARG A 91 13.65 -9.23 -2.52
CA ARG A 91 14.29 -9.10 -3.83
C ARG A 91 13.23 -9.14 -4.93
N ALA A 92 12.91 -8.00 -5.49
CA ALA A 92 11.91 -7.92 -6.55
C ALA A 92 12.13 -6.66 -7.41
N PHE A 93 11.70 -6.72 -8.66
CA PHE A 93 11.66 -5.53 -9.51
C PHE A 93 10.65 -4.51 -8.97
N ASN A 94 10.93 -3.24 -9.16
CA ASN A 94 10.15 -2.13 -8.61
C ASN A 94 8.70 -2.16 -9.09
N GLU A 95 8.46 -2.58 -10.34
CA GLU A 95 7.13 -2.77 -10.91
C GLU A 95 6.34 -3.87 -10.18
N ALA A 96 7.00 -4.99 -9.90
CA ALA A 96 6.39 -6.10 -9.16
C ALA A 96 6.05 -5.70 -7.72
N VAL A 97 6.94 -4.98 -7.05
CA VAL A 97 6.73 -4.47 -5.68
C VAL A 97 5.50 -3.57 -5.63
N THR A 98 5.40 -2.60 -6.52
CA THR A 98 4.30 -1.63 -6.54
C THR A 98 2.96 -2.31 -6.79
N ASN A 99 2.89 -3.21 -7.76
CA ASN A 99 1.66 -3.96 -8.06
C ASN A 99 1.27 -4.89 -6.92
N ARG A 100 2.22 -5.56 -6.29
CA ARG A 100 1.95 -6.42 -5.12
C ARG A 100 1.40 -5.64 -3.94
N ILE A 101 1.92 -4.45 -3.67
CA ILE A 101 1.38 -3.58 -2.61
C ILE A 101 -0.09 -3.26 -2.89
N LEU A 102 -0.44 -2.92 -4.13
CA LEU A 102 -1.82 -2.67 -4.51
C LEU A 102 -2.69 -3.91 -4.34
N ASP A 103 -2.26 -5.06 -4.84
CA ASP A 103 -3.01 -6.32 -4.76
C ASP A 103 -3.28 -6.74 -3.31
N ASP A 104 -2.27 -6.69 -2.46
CA ASP A 104 -2.40 -7.03 -1.03
C ASP A 104 -3.31 -6.03 -0.30
N PHE A 105 -3.24 -4.74 -0.64
CA PHE A 105 -4.09 -3.71 -0.08
C PHE A 105 -5.56 -3.92 -0.46
N VAL A 106 -5.83 -4.17 -1.74
CA VAL A 106 -7.18 -4.46 -2.26
C VAL A 106 -7.74 -5.72 -1.63
N LYS A 107 -6.94 -6.78 -1.54
CA LYS A 107 -7.33 -8.03 -0.90
C LYS A 107 -7.69 -7.84 0.59
N ALA A 108 -6.99 -6.95 1.29
CA ALA A 108 -7.22 -6.71 2.71
C ALA A 108 -8.53 -5.96 2.99
N CYS A 109 -8.84 -4.91 2.24
CA CYS A 109 -9.95 -4.01 2.58
C CYS A 109 -11.04 -3.86 1.51
N ALA A 110 -10.87 -4.44 0.32
CA ALA A 110 -11.82 -4.33 -0.79
C ALA A 110 -12.34 -2.89 -1.00
N PRO A 111 -11.47 -1.92 -1.29
CA PRO A 111 -11.84 -0.52 -1.39
C PRO A 111 -12.68 -0.26 -2.63
N ARG A 112 -13.37 0.88 -2.70
CA ARG A 112 -14.03 1.35 -3.93
C ARG A 112 -13.02 1.75 -4.99
N GLU A 113 -11.95 2.41 -4.57
CA GLU A 113 -10.81 2.81 -5.38
C GLU A 113 -9.53 2.70 -4.54
N ALA A 114 -8.42 2.37 -5.18
CA ALA A 114 -7.09 2.49 -4.59
C ALA A 114 -6.06 2.81 -5.66
N ILE A 115 -5.09 3.64 -5.30
CA ILE A 115 -3.94 4.00 -6.14
C ILE A 115 -2.69 3.87 -5.30
N VAL A 116 -1.71 3.12 -5.79
CA VAL A 116 -0.37 3.04 -5.20
C VAL A 116 0.61 3.71 -6.15
N THR A 117 1.28 4.75 -5.68
CA THR A 117 2.32 5.45 -6.42
C THR A 117 3.65 5.24 -5.71
N ALA A 118 4.61 4.64 -6.39
CA ALA A 118 5.96 4.41 -5.91
C ALA A 118 6.95 5.26 -6.71
N GLN A 119 7.66 6.15 -6.03
CA GLN A 119 8.70 7.00 -6.61
C GLN A 119 10.06 6.51 -6.12
N PHE A 120 10.75 5.77 -6.95
CA PHE A 120 12.07 5.23 -6.65
C PHE A 120 13.16 6.26 -6.91
N SER A 121 14.15 6.31 -6.02
CA SER A 121 15.33 7.17 -6.15
C SER A 121 16.09 6.86 -7.43
N ALA A 122 16.66 7.91 -8.05
CA ALA A 122 17.40 7.78 -9.29
C ALA A 122 18.61 6.84 -9.15
N ARG A 123 18.80 6.00 -10.17
CA ARG A 123 20.00 5.18 -10.38
C ARG A 123 20.54 5.46 -11.78
N GLY A 124 21.84 5.75 -11.89
CA GLY A 124 22.44 6.11 -13.17
C GLY A 124 21.77 7.33 -13.83
N GLY A 125 21.23 8.25 -13.03
CA GLY A 125 20.49 9.43 -13.50
C GLY A 125 19.04 9.17 -13.94
N ILE A 126 18.53 7.93 -13.82
CA ILE A 126 17.17 7.57 -14.18
C ILE A 126 16.33 7.41 -12.91
N SER A 127 15.29 8.25 -12.76
CA SER A 127 14.25 8.09 -11.75
C SER A 127 13.09 7.26 -12.30
N LEU A 128 12.46 6.48 -11.45
CA LEU A 128 11.35 5.60 -11.83
C LEU A 128 10.14 5.87 -10.94
N THR A 129 9.02 6.17 -11.56
CA THR A 129 7.73 6.31 -10.87
C THR A 129 6.76 5.30 -11.45
N ILE A 130 6.11 4.52 -10.58
CA ILE A 130 5.13 3.52 -10.95
C ILE A 130 3.83 3.87 -10.27
N CYS A 131 2.74 3.88 -11.02
CA CYS A 131 1.38 4.14 -10.52
C CYS A 131 0.49 2.96 -10.89
N ALA A 132 0.00 2.23 -9.90
CA ALA A 132 -0.92 1.12 -10.05
C ALA A 132 -2.28 1.49 -9.47
N GLU A 133 -3.36 1.21 -10.19
CA GLU A 133 -4.72 1.66 -9.86
C GLU A 133 -5.71 0.49 -9.78
N TYR A 134 -6.68 0.60 -8.87
CA TYR A 134 -7.80 -0.31 -8.72
C TYR A 134 -9.12 0.48 -8.61
N PRO A 135 -10.24 0.10 -9.26
CA PRO A 135 -10.30 -0.95 -10.29
C PRO A 135 -9.42 -0.62 -11.50
N ASP A 136 -8.97 -1.65 -12.19
CA ASP A 136 -8.19 -1.47 -13.41
C ASP A 136 -9.07 -0.80 -14.48
N GLN A 137 -8.64 0.39 -14.92
CA GLN A 137 -9.35 1.12 -15.97
C GLN A 137 -8.77 0.72 -17.32
N ASP A 138 -9.63 0.29 -18.24
CA ASP A 138 -9.21 -0.02 -19.61
C ASP A 138 -8.49 1.22 -20.22
N PHE A 139 -7.33 0.97 -20.81
CA PHE A 139 -6.52 1.99 -21.49
C PHE A 139 -7.32 2.80 -22.51
N ARG A 140 -8.40 2.22 -23.07
CA ARG A 140 -9.31 2.88 -24.03
C ARG A 140 -10.15 3.95 -23.38
N GLU A 141 -10.64 3.76 -22.17
CA GLU A 141 -11.46 4.74 -21.44
C GLU A 141 -10.63 5.96 -21.01
N ARG A 142 -9.34 5.77 -20.69
CA ARG A 142 -8.42 6.85 -20.32
C ARG A 142 -8.15 7.82 -21.49
N LYS A 143 -8.12 7.33 -22.73
CA LYS A 143 -7.94 8.18 -23.91
C LYS A 143 -9.17 9.05 -24.18
N MET A 144 -10.37 8.52 -24.00
CA MET A 144 -11.62 9.27 -24.25
C MET A 144 -11.85 10.39 -23.21
N GLY A 145 -11.35 10.27 -21.99
CA GLY A 145 -11.47 11.31 -20.95
C GLY A 145 -10.49 12.49 -21.09
N ARG A 146 -9.44 12.36 -21.92
CA ARG A 146 -8.45 13.44 -22.14
C ARG A 146 -8.73 14.31 -23.38
N ASP A 147 -9.50 13.81 -24.33
CA ASP A 147 -9.82 14.53 -25.58
C ASP A 147 -11.16 15.30 -25.50
N GLY A 148 -11.76 15.37 -24.32
CA GLY A 148 -13.05 16.01 -24.06
C GLY A 148 -12.99 17.39 -23.40
N ARG A 149 -11.93 18.18 -23.62
CA ARG A 149 -11.86 19.58 -23.20
C ARG A 149 -11.37 20.45 -24.35
#